data_d2874acecbd7507203cd5aaba15343b9
#
_entry.id   d2874acecbd7507203cd5aaba15343b9
#
_cell.length_a   1.000
_cell.length_b   1.000
_cell.length_c   1.000
_cell.angle_alpha   90.00
_cell.angle_beta   90.00
_cell.angle_gamma   90.00
#
_symmetry.space_group_name_H-M   'P 1'
#
loop_
_entity.id
_entity.type
_entity.pdbx_description
1 polymer ?
#
loop_
_entity_poly.entity_id
_entity_poly.type
_entity_poly.pdbx_seq_one_letter_code
_entity_poly.pdbx_strand_id
1 'polypeptide(L)'
;IARTIAVLAMALMLAAPVPARAGDIGGPFALVDHHGNRVTHESYGDKYLLVFFGYTYCPDVCPTELLVFSQTLDLLGDKAARVQALFISVNPVRDTPDKLAEYVPNFHPDLIGLTGTAAEVKDAARAYRVFFRKSLAEADEENYLVDHTSIVYFMDPAGEFVRHFVFGQGAETVASAIEKILDED
;
A
#
# COMPACT_ATOMS: atom_id res chain seq x y z
N ILE A 1 63.73 10.38 17.74
CA ILE A 1 62.89 10.00 16.60
C ILE A 1 61.55 9.49 17.18
N ALA A 2 60.56 10.37 17.37
CA ALA A 2 59.25 9.99 17.85
C ALA A 2 58.26 9.93 16.67
N ARG A 3 57.67 8.74 16.41
CA ARG A 3 56.61 8.52 15.42
C ARG A 3 55.25 8.71 16.08
N THR A 4 54.59 9.79 15.73
CA THR A 4 53.21 10.08 16.15
C THR A 4 52.27 9.30 15.23
N ILE A 5 51.53 8.30 15.75
CA ILE A 5 50.50 7.58 15.04
C ILE A 5 49.18 8.35 15.27
N ALA A 6 48.67 8.99 14.23
CA ALA A 6 47.33 9.63 14.26
C ALA A 6 46.27 8.52 14.02
N VAL A 7 45.49 8.21 15.04
CA VAL A 7 44.32 7.32 14.94
C VAL A 7 43.13 8.14 14.46
N LEU A 8 42.72 7.89 13.20
CA LEU A 8 41.53 8.49 12.61
C LEU A 8 40.29 7.71 13.10
N ALA A 9 39.59 8.25 14.07
CA ALA A 9 38.32 7.68 14.53
C ALA A 9 37.20 8.07 13.54
N MET A 10 36.79 7.12 12.70
CA MET A 10 35.66 7.22 11.81
C MET A 10 34.38 7.03 12.65
N ALA A 11 33.70 8.13 12.98
CA ALA A 11 32.41 8.11 13.68
C ALA A 11 31.33 7.59 12.73
N LEU A 12 30.89 6.35 12.96
CA LEU A 12 29.72 5.77 12.29
C LEU A 12 28.45 6.42 12.88
N MET A 13 27.89 7.42 12.18
CA MET A 13 26.60 7.98 12.55
C MET A 13 25.52 6.92 12.28
N LEU A 14 25.07 6.22 13.31
CA LEU A 14 23.84 5.46 13.29
C LEU A 14 22.67 6.48 13.22
N ALA A 15 22.03 6.56 12.06
CA ALA A 15 20.76 7.26 11.94
C ALA A 15 19.74 6.55 12.83
N ALA A 16 19.31 7.19 13.91
CA ALA A 16 18.25 6.67 14.75
C ALA A 16 16.93 6.71 13.94
N PRO A 17 16.11 5.66 13.99
CA PRO A 17 14.79 5.70 13.37
C PRO A 17 13.97 6.85 13.99
N VAL A 18 13.46 7.74 13.14
CA VAL A 18 12.56 8.80 13.56
C VAL A 18 11.28 8.12 14.04
N PRO A 19 10.83 8.33 15.29
CA PRO A 19 9.59 7.73 15.75
C PRO A 19 8.42 8.34 14.97
N ALA A 20 7.60 7.48 14.34
CA ALA A 20 6.34 7.89 13.73
C ALA A 20 5.49 8.63 14.76
N ARG A 21 5.04 9.83 14.44
CA ARG A 21 4.17 10.62 15.29
C ARG A 21 2.84 9.89 15.46
N ALA A 22 2.40 9.71 16.70
CA ALA A 22 1.07 9.19 17.00
C ALA A 22 0.03 10.22 16.51
N GLY A 23 -0.48 10.03 15.30
CA GLY A 23 -1.42 10.97 14.68
C GLY A 23 -1.46 10.87 13.16
N ASP A 24 -0.39 10.44 12.52
CA ASP A 24 -0.28 10.40 11.07
C ASP A 24 -0.92 9.13 10.48
N ILE A 25 -1.59 9.26 9.34
CA ILE A 25 -2.07 8.12 8.54
C ILE A 25 -0.91 7.69 7.65
N GLY A 26 -0.69 6.37 7.52
CA GLY A 26 0.42 5.83 6.77
C GLY A 26 1.60 5.50 7.66
N GLY A 27 2.66 5.02 7.05
CA GLY A 27 3.89 4.61 7.73
C GLY A 27 4.51 3.37 7.13
N PRO A 28 5.62 2.91 7.71
CA PRO A 28 6.35 1.78 7.17
C PRO A 28 5.51 0.51 7.20
N PHE A 29 5.57 -0.24 6.13
CA PHE A 29 5.13 -1.62 6.05
C PHE A 29 6.26 -2.50 5.50
N ALA A 30 6.21 -3.79 5.81
CA ALA A 30 7.08 -4.81 5.23
C ALA A 30 6.20 -6.01 4.89
N LEU A 31 5.97 -6.24 3.61
CA LEU A 31 5.04 -7.23 3.08
C LEU A 31 5.73 -8.08 1.99
N VAL A 32 4.97 -8.96 1.36
CA VAL A 32 5.39 -9.77 0.20
C VAL A 32 4.49 -9.40 -0.97
N ASP A 33 5.09 -9.11 -2.13
CA ASP A 33 4.33 -8.85 -3.35
C ASP A 33 3.83 -10.16 -3.99
N HIS A 34 2.97 -10.03 -5.00
CA HIS A 34 2.44 -11.18 -5.72
C HIS A 34 3.46 -11.91 -6.61
N HIS A 35 4.70 -11.41 -6.69
CA HIS A 35 5.84 -12.10 -7.32
C HIS A 35 6.71 -12.83 -6.30
N GLY A 36 6.37 -12.76 -5.00
CA GLY A 36 7.11 -13.40 -3.91
C GLY A 36 8.28 -12.58 -3.36
N ASN A 37 8.45 -11.32 -3.77
CA ASN A 37 9.52 -10.45 -3.27
C ASN A 37 9.11 -9.77 -1.97
N ARG A 38 10.08 -9.61 -1.05
CA ARG A 38 9.90 -8.75 0.13
C ARG A 38 9.95 -7.30 -0.30
N VAL A 39 8.91 -6.54 0.07
CA VAL A 39 8.77 -5.12 -0.26
C VAL A 39 8.41 -4.29 0.97
N THR A 40 8.82 -3.04 0.94
CA THR A 40 8.47 -2.01 1.92
C THR A 40 7.83 -0.82 1.20
N HIS A 41 7.36 0.17 1.94
CA HIS A 41 6.90 1.42 1.33
C HIS A 41 8.00 2.13 0.50
N GLU A 42 9.28 1.94 0.85
CA GLU A 42 10.44 2.49 0.14
C GLU A 42 10.78 1.75 -1.16
N SER A 43 10.20 0.57 -1.40
CA SER A 43 10.51 -0.27 -2.57
C SER A 43 10.04 0.34 -3.90
N TYR A 44 9.22 1.37 -3.85
CA TYR A 44 8.62 2.00 -5.02
C TYR A 44 9.31 3.32 -5.44
N GLY A 45 10.43 3.66 -4.78
CA GLY A 45 11.27 4.80 -5.13
C GLY A 45 10.53 6.14 -5.00
N ASP A 46 10.65 6.96 -6.04
CA ASP A 46 10.09 8.32 -6.07
C ASP A 46 8.61 8.37 -6.50
N LYS A 47 7.89 7.23 -6.42
CA LYS A 47 6.50 7.19 -6.82
C LYS A 47 5.57 7.53 -5.66
N TYR A 48 4.48 8.21 -5.99
CA TYR A 48 3.30 8.28 -5.13
C TYR A 48 2.66 6.91 -5.01
N LEU A 49 2.09 6.59 -3.85
CA LEU A 49 1.40 5.31 -3.65
C LEU A 49 -0.11 5.52 -3.58
N LEU A 50 -0.85 4.80 -4.40
CA LEU A 50 -2.30 4.70 -4.32
C LEU A 50 -2.64 3.36 -3.66
N VAL A 51 -3.03 3.39 -2.38
CA VAL A 51 -3.11 2.20 -1.51
C VAL A 51 -4.55 1.89 -1.14
N PHE A 52 -4.96 0.66 -1.39
CA PHE A 52 -6.25 0.14 -0.96
C PHE A 52 -6.09 -1.18 -0.20
N PHE A 53 -6.80 -1.29 0.93
CA PHE A 53 -6.88 -2.52 1.72
C PHE A 53 -8.15 -3.28 1.39
N GLY A 54 -8.03 -4.56 1.04
CA GLY A 54 -9.16 -5.39 0.66
C GLY A 54 -8.81 -6.88 0.73
N TYR A 55 -9.57 -7.74 0.05
CA TYR A 55 -9.29 -9.16 -0.08
C TYR A 55 -9.91 -9.74 -1.34
N THR A 56 -9.32 -10.82 -1.88
CA THR A 56 -9.71 -11.35 -3.21
C THR A 56 -11.11 -11.96 -3.24
N TYR A 57 -11.61 -12.44 -2.11
CA TYR A 57 -12.93 -13.07 -1.98
C TYR A 57 -14.06 -12.06 -1.68
N CYS A 58 -13.78 -10.77 -1.79
CA CYS A 58 -14.80 -9.71 -1.63
C CYS A 58 -15.73 -9.71 -2.86
N PRO A 59 -17.07 -9.81 -2.66
CA PRO A 59 -17.98 -9.98 -3.78
C PRO A 59 -18.33 -8.70 -4.53
N ASP A 60 -18.01 -7.51 -3.98
CA ASP A 60 -18.54 -6.24 -4.49
C ASP A 60 -17.54 -5.08 -4.40
N VAL A 61 -17.26 -4.58 -3.20
CA VAL A 61 -16.50 -3.32 -2.99
C VAL A 61 -15.08 -3.41 -3.57
N CYS A 62 -14.33 -4.50 -3.30
CA CYS A 62 -12.94 -4.59 -3.71
C CYS A 62 -12.77 -4.64 -5.24
N PRO A 63 -13.47 -5.49 -6.01
CA PRO A 63 -13.32 -5.48 -7.45
C PRO A 63 -13.79 -4.15 -8.07
N THR A 64 -14.83 -3.53 -7.53
CA THR A 64 -15.31 -2.22 -7.99
C THR A 64 -14.24 -1.14 -7.79
N GLU A 65 -13.59 -1.09 -6.63
CA GLU A 65 -12.54 -0.11 -6.34
C GLU A 65 -11.27 -0.35 -7.17
N LEU A 66 -10.91 -1.61 -7.41
CA LEU A 66 -9.76 -1.93 -8.28
C LEU A 66 -10.02 -1.58 -9.75
N LEU A 67 -11.27 -1.60 -10.23
CA LEU A 67 -11.64 -1.06 -11.55
C LEU A 67 -11.49 0.46 -11.57
N VAL A 68 -11.85 1.16 -10.49
CA VAL A 68 -11.59 2.61 -10.36
C VAL A 68 -10.08 2.89 -10.41
N PHE A 69 -9.23 2.06 -9.78
CA PHE A 69 -7.78 2.17 -9.88
C PHE A 69 -7.29 2.05 -11.32
N SER A 70 -7.74 1.00 -12.02
CA SER A 70 -7.41 0.76 -13.43
C SER A 70 -7.74 1.97 -14.29
N GLN A 71 -8.98 2.42 -14.23
CA GLN A 71 -9.45 3.58 -14.98
C GLN A 71 -8.72 4.88 -14.58
N THR A 72 -8.38 5.04 -13.30
CA THR A 72 -7.61 6.19 -12.82
C THR A 72 -6.22 6.23 -13.44
N LEU A 73 -5.50 5.09 -13.48
CA LEU A 73 -4.19 4.99 -14.10
C LEU A 73 -4.26 5.26 -15.61
N ASP A 74 -5.27 4.70 -16.29
CA ASP A 74 -5.51 4.97 -17.72
C ASP A 74 -5.74 6.46 -17.99
N LEU A 75 -6.53 7.14 -17.16
CA LEU A 75 -6.82 8.58 -17.28
C LEU A 75 -5.61 9.47 -17.00
N LEU A 76 -4.72 9.06 -16.13
CA LEU A 76 -3.47 9.78 -15.85
C LEU A 76 -2.46 9.72 -17.00
N GLY A 77 -2.60 8.75 -17.93
CA GLY A 77 -1.71 8.60 -19.08
C GLY A 77 -0.23 8.53 -18.65
N ASP A 78 0.61 9.35 -19.26
CA ASP A 78 2.06 9.38 -18.96
C ASP A 78 2.37 9.69 -17.49
N LYS A 79 1.50 10.44 -16.80
CA LYS A 79 1.66 10.76 -15.37
C LYS A 79 1.47 9.54 -14.48
N ALA A 80 0.81 8.48 -14.95
CA ALA A 80 0.68 7.21 -14.21
C ALA A 80 2.04 6.59 -13.84
N ALA A 81 3.09 6.86 -14.62
CA ALA A 81 4.45 6.42 -14.30
C ALA A 81 4.97 6.93 -12.94
N ARG A 82 4.42 8.05 -12.42
CA ARG A 82 4.72 8.62 -11.10
C ARG A 82 3.88 8.01 -9.97
N VAL A 83 2.93 7.12 -10.27
CA VAL A 83 2.01 6.52 -9.28
C VAL A 83 2.21 5.00 -9.27
N GLN A 84 2.23 4.40 -8.09
CA GLN A 84 2.17 2.96 -7.91
C GLN A 84 0.88 2.59 -7.20
N ALA A 85 0.02 1.83 -7.86
CA ALA A 85 -1.19 1.28 -7.26
C ALA A 85 -0.86 0.01 -6.46
N LEU A 86 -1.31 -0.04 -5.20
CA LEU A 86 -1.07 -1.13 -4.27
C LEU A 86 -2.40 -1.66 -3.72
N PHE A 87 -2.61 -2.95 -3.86
CA PHE A 87 -3.70 -3.69 -3.21
C PHE A 87 -3.13 -4.52 -2.06
N ILE A 88 -3.41 -4.14 -0.81
CA ILE A 88 -2.91 -4.84 0.38
C ILE A 88 -4.02 -5.76 0.91
N SER A 89 -3.78 -7.07 0.89
CA SER A 89 -4.76 -8.02 1.42
C SER A 89 -4.85 -7.96 2.94
N VAL A 90 -6.08 -7.87 3.45
CA VAL A 90 -6.41 -8.02 4.88
C VAL A 90 -6.76 -9.47 5.26
N ASN A 91 -6.61 -10.41 4.33
CA ASN A 91 -6.90 -11.83 4.54
C ASN A 91 -5.74 -12.74 4.09
N PRO A 92 -4.55 -12.61 4.69
CA PRO A 92 -3.35 -13.31 4.24
C PRO A 92 -3.42 -14.84 4.30
N VAL A 93 -4.41 -15.38 5.02
CA VAL A 93 -4.64 -16.84 5.10
C VAL A 93 -5.13 -17.39 3.76
N ARG A 94 -5.98 -16.64 3.04
CA ARG A 94 -6.51 -17.04 1.73
C ARG A 94 -5.79 -16.36 0.56
N ASP A 95 -5.33 -15.14 0.77
CA ASP A 95 -4.68 -14.32 -0.25
C ASP A 95 -3.16 -14.50 -0.18
N THR A 96 -2.69 -15.66 -0.65
CA THR A 96 -1.26 -15.94 -0.83
C THR A 96 -0.70 -15.13 -1.98
N PRO A 97 0.65 -15.00 -2.13
CA PRO A 97 1.26 -14.37 -3.30
C PRO A 97 0.74 -14.95 -4.62
N ASP A 98 0.65 -16.28 -4.74
CA ASP A 98 0.13 -16.96 -5.94
C ASP A 98 -1.33 -16.58 -6.22
N LYS A 99 -2.16 -16.47 -5.17
CA LYS A 99 -3.56 -16.05 -5.33
C LYS A 99 -3.68 -14.60 -5.80
N LEU A 100 -2.84 -13.72 -5.28
CA LEU A 100 -2.79 -12.34 -5.74
C LEU A 100 -2.25 -12.24 -7.17
N ALA A 101 -1.28 -13.08 -7.56
CA ALA A 101 -0.76 -13.15 -8.94
C ALA A 101 -1.82 -13.54 -9.97
N GLU A 102 -2.83 -14.34 -9.57
CA GLU A 102 -3.98 -14.65 -10.42
C GLU A 102 -5.02 -13.53 -10.44
N TYR A 103 -5.10 -12.73 -9.36
CA TYR A 103 -6.18 -11.76 -9.14
C TYR A 103 -5.89 -10.38 -9.71
N VAL A 104 -4.75 -9.77 -9.34
CA VAL A 104 -4.47 -8.36 -9.67
C VAL A 104 -4.32 -8.06 -11.16
N PRO A 105 -3.77 -8.97 -12.02
CA PRO A 105 -3.66 -8.70 -13.45
C PRO A 105 -5.01 -8.55 -14.18
N ASN A 106 -6.12 -9.01 -13.57
CA ASN A 106 -7.45 -8.84 -14.16
C ASN A 106 -7.93 -7.37 -14.12
N PHE A 107 -7.24 -6.51 -13.39
CA PHE A 107 -7.59 -5.08 -13.25
C PHE A 107 -6.62 -4.19 -14.02
N HIS A 108 -5.33 -4.22 -13.68
CA HIS A 108 -4.33 -3.41 -14.36
C HIS A 108 -2.94 -4.07 -14.26
N PRO A 109 -2.10 -4.01 -15.32
CA PRO A 109 -0.76 -4.62 -15.31
C PRO A 109 0.19 -4.01 -14.26
N ASP A 110 0.01 -2.72 -13.91
CA ASP A 110 0.86 -2.02 -12.93
C ASP A 110 0.30 -2.10 -11.49
N LEU A 111 -0.82 -2.82 -11.29
CA LEU A 111 -1.34 -3.03 -9.95
C LEU A 111 -0.52 -4.10 -9.22
N ILE A 112 0.02 -3.76 -8.06
CA ILE A 112 0.78 -4.68 -7.21
C ILE A 112 -0.11 -5.18 -6.07
N GLY A 113 -0.28 -6.49 -5.98
CA GLY A 113 -0.93 -7.15 -4.85
C GLY A 113 0.09 -7.46 -3.76
N LEU A 114 -0.23 -7.12 -2.52
CA LEU A 114 0.61 -7.31 -1.34
C LEU A 114 -0.09 -8.17 -0.30
N THR A 115 0.68 -9.07 0.32
CA THR A 115 0.26 -9.92 1.42
C THR A 115 1.43 -10.13 2.39
N GLY A 116 1.28 -10.99 3.38
CA GLY A 116 2.34 -11.28 4.34
C GLY A 116 1.85 -12.20 5.43
N THR A 117 2.53 -12.25 6.55
CA THR A 117 2.00 -12.88 7.76
C THR A 117 0.84 -12.07 8.34
N ALA A 118 -0.01 -12.70 9.13
CA ALA A 118 -1.10 -12.00 9.82
C ALA A 118 -0.62 -10.82 10.70
N ALA A 119 0.59 -10.93 11.25
CA ALA A 119 1.20 -9.87 12.05
C ALA A 119 1.62 -8.68 11.17
N GLU A 120 2.29 -8.93 10.05
CA GLU A 120 2.74 -7.89 9.10
C GLU A 120 1.56 -7.14 8.49
N VAL A 121 0.51 -7.87 8.06
CA VAL A 121 -0.73 -7.26 7.55
C VAL A 121 -1.42 -6.41 8.61
N LYS A 122 -1.49 -6.91 9.87
CA LYS A 122 -2.06 -6.16 10.97
C LYS A 122 -1.28 -4.88 11.29
N ASP A 123 0.05 -4.93 11.19
CA ASP A 123 0.90 -3.77 11.44
C ASP A 123 0.75 -2.72 10.31
N ALA A 124 0.71 -3.16 9.04
CA ALA A 124 0.41 -2.28 7.91
C ALA A 124 -0.99 -1.63 8.04
N ALA A 125 -2.02 -2.43 8.33
CA ALA A 125 -3.37 -1.92 8.54
C ALA A 125 -3.46 -0.90 9.70
N ARG A 126 -2.72 -1.15 10.80
CA ARG A 126 -2.64 -0.21 11.93
C ARG A 126 -2.00 1.12 11.53
N ALA A 127 -0.91 1.08 10.74
CA ALA A 127 -0.24 2.29 10.25
C ALA A 127 -1.18 3.15 9.41
N TYR A 128 -2.01 2.54 8.58
CA TYR A 128 -3.00 3.22 7.75
C TYR A 128 -4.36 3.43 8.45
N ARG A 129 -4.49 3.05 9.74
CA ARG A 129 -5.74 3.12 10.51
C ARG A 129 -6.90 2.35 9.88
N VAL A 130 -6.58 1.30 9.18
CA VAL A 130 -7.55 0.38 8.59
C VAL A 130 -8.05 -0.58 9.65
N PHE A 131 -9.36 -0.58 9.84
CA PHE A 131 -10.03 -1.60 10.63
C PHE A 131 -10.40 -2.78 9.72
N PHE A 132 -10.20 -4.00 10.21
CA PHE A 132 -10.71 -5.20 9.56
C PHE A 132 -11.00 -6.30 10.58
N ARG A 133 -11.99 -7.11 10.29
CA ARG A 133 -12.35 -8.29 11.09
C ARG A 133 -13.10 -9.30 10.25
N LYS A 134 -13.03 -10.58 10.62
CA LYS A 134 -13.90 -11.62 10.08
C LYS A 134 -15.36 -11.27 10.37
N SER A 135 -16.24 -11.29 9.37
CA SER A 135 -17.66 -11.01 9.56
C SER A 135 -18.32 -12.14 10.38
N LEU A 136 -19.14 -11.75 11.35
CA LEU A 136 -19.86 -12.70 12.19
C LEU A 136 -21.14 -13.24 11.51
N ALA A 137 -21.58 -12.63 10.41
CA ALA A 137 -22.84 -12.97 9.73
C ALA A 137 -22.75 -14.28 8.93
N GLU A 138 -21.54 -14.72 8.56
CA GLU A 138 -21.33 -15.94 7.78
C GLU A 138 -20.21 -16.76 8.42
N ALA A 139 -20.57 -17.60 9.37
CA ALA A 139 -19.63 -18.39 10.19
C ALA A 139 -19.32 -19.77 9.57
N ASP A 140 -19.02 -19.82 8.29
CA ASP A 140 -18.35 -20.95 7.67
C ASP A 140 -16.85 -20.69 7.64
N GLU A 141 -16.02 -21.64 8.08
CA GLU A 141 -14.55 -21.46 8.13
C GLU A 141 -13.93 -21.24 6.74
N GLU A 142 -14.60 -21.69 5.69
CA GLU A 142 -14.11 -21.58 4.32
C GLU A 142 -14.70 -20.38 3.56
N ASN A 143 -15.94 -19.93 3.87
CA ASN A 143 -16.67 -18.94 3.09
C ASN A 143 -17.02 -17.65 3.88
N TYR A 144 -16.13 -17.20 4.74
CA TYR A 144 -16.35 -15.98 5.50
C TYR A 144 -16.03 -14.70 4.71
N LEU A 145 -16.77 -13.66 4.98
CA LEU A 145 -16.45 -12.29 4.55
C LEU A 145 -15.58 -11.56 5.58
N VAL A 146 -14.92 -10.49 5.16
CA VAL A 146 -14.14 -9.62 6.03
C VAL A 146 -14.70 -8.22 5.97
N ASP A 147 -15.22 -7.72 7.09
CA ASP A 147 -15.55 -6.31 7.25
C ASP A 147 -14.25 -5.51 7.29
N HIS A 148 -14.08 -4.50 6.46
CA HIS A 148 -12.90 -3.66 6.46
C HIS A 148 -13.20 -2.21 6.07
N THR A 149 -12.29 -1.30 6.41
CA THR A 149 -12.34 0.09 5.99
C THR A 149 -12.14 0.19 4.47
N SER A 150 -13.10 0.82 3.77
CA SER A 150 -13.11 0.99 2.30
C SER A 150 -12.65 2.40 1.93
N ILE A 151 -11.40 2.71 2.25
CA ILE A 151 -10.73 3.99 1.98
C ILE A 151 -9.50 3.73 1.12
N VAL A 152 -9.32 4.55 0.10
CA VAL A 152 -8.11 4.61 -0.72
C VAL A 152 -7.22 5.71 -0.19
N TYR A 153 -5.96 5.41 0.05
CA TYR A 153 -4.96 6.35 0.55
C TYR A 153 -4.02 6.76 -0.56
N PHE A 154 -3.74 8.05 -0.66
CA PHE A 154 -2.73 8.58 -1.56
C PHE A 154 -1.60 9.17 -0.74
N MET A 155 -0.40 8.60 -0.92
CA MET A 155 0.81 8.90 -0.17
C MET A 155 1.82 9.52 -1.11
N ASP A 156 2.63 10.44 -0.62
CA ASP A 156 3.75 10.98 -1.37
C ASP A 156 4.96 10.01 -1.43
N PRO A 157 6.01 10.32 -2.20
CA PRO A 157 7.21 9.49 -2.27
C PRO A 157 7.96 9.32 -0.94
N ALA A 158 7.77 10.22 0.02
CA ALA A 158 8.33 10.09 1.37
C ALA A 158 7.50 9.18 2.29
N GLY A 159 6.34 8.70 1.80
CA GLY A 159 5.39 7.88 2.57
C GLY A 159 4.48 8.72 3.48
N GLU A 160 4.45 10.03 3.29
CA GLU A 160 3.58 10.94 4.03
C GLU A 160 2.17 10.94 3.43
N PHE A 161 1.16 11.10 4.28
CA PHE A 161 -0.23 11.14 3.85
C PHE A 161 -0.56 12.44 3.10
N VAL A 162 -1.02 12.32 1.86
CA VAL A 162 -1.45 13.46 1.04
C VAL A 162 -2.96 13.64 1.13
N ARG A 163 -3.71 12.58 0.82
CA ARG A 163 -5.19 12.57 0.89
C ARG A 163 -5.77 11.16 0.87
N HIS A 164 -7.05 11.08 1.04
CA HIS A 164 -7.80 9.84 0.85
C HIS A 164 -8.96 10.04 -0.14
N PHE A 165 -9.43 8.93 -0.68
CA PHE A 165 -10.66 8.85 -1.47
C PHE A 165 -11.59 7.84 -0.81
N VAL A 166 -12.88 8.13 -0.83
CA VAL A 166 -13.89 7.24 -0.25
C VAL A 166 -14.52 6.39 -1.35
N PHE A 167 -14.97 5.20 -1.00
CA PHE A 167 -15.67 4.32 -1.92
C PHE A 167 -16.83 5.05 -2.64
N GLY A 168 -16.95 4.78 -3.96
CA GLY A 168 -17.96 5.39 -4.81
C GLY A 168 -17.54 6.71 -5.48
N GLN A 169 -16.33 7.20 -5.26
CA GLN A 169 -15.76 8.26 -6.09
C GLN A 169 -15.34 7.66 -7.43
N GLY A 170 -15.83 8.24 -8.54
CA GLY A 170 -15.48 7.77 -9.88
C GLY A 170 -14.02 8.07 -10.26
N ALA A 171 -13.50 7.31 -11.23
CA ALA A 171 -12.11 7.39 -11.66
C ALA A 171 -11.71 8.79 -12.16
N GLU A 172 -12.60 9.53 -12.84
CA GLU A 172 -12.34 10.89 -13.29
C GLU A 172 -12.09 11.85 -12.13
N THR A 173 -12.83 11.68 -11.02
CA THR A 173 -12.64 12.51 -9.82
C THR A 173 -11.32 12.20 -9.15
N VAL A 174 -10.97 10.92 -9.04
CA VAL A 174 -9.72 10.46 -8.45
C VAL A 174 -8.53 10.90 -9.32
N ALA A 175 -8.58 10.66 -10.63
CA ALA A 175 -7.53 11.03 -11.57
C ALA A 175 -7.27 12.54 -11.57
N SER A 176 -8.32 13.37 -11.70
CA SER A 176 -8.20 14.83 -11.69
C SER A 176 -7.58 15.36 -10.39
N ALA A 177 -7.92 14.74 -9.26
CA ALA A 177 -7.35 15.13 -7.98
C ALA A 177 -5.87 14.73 -7.85
N ILE A 178 -5.48 13.54 -8.35
CA ILE A 178 -4.09 13.09 -8.39
C ILE A 178 -3.29 13.96 -9.36
N GLU A 179 -3.80 14.18 -10.58
CA GLU A 179 -3.15 15.00 -11.59
C GLU A 179 -2.79 16.38 -11.06
N LYS A 180 -3.70 17.05 -10.38
CA LYS A 180 -3.45 18.33 -9.75
C LYS A 180 -2.28 18.30 -8.76
N ILE A 181 -2.17 17.24 -7.94
CA ILE A 181 -1.07 17.09 -6.98
C ILE A 181 0.24 16.88 -7.71
N LEU A 182 0.25 16.02 -8.76
CA LEU A 182 1.44 15.75 -9.55
C LEU A 182 1.95 16.96 -10.35
N ASP A 183 1.08 17.91 -10.66
CA ASP A 183 1.44 19.15 -11.39
C ASP A 183 1.96 20.26 -10.46
N GLU A 184 1.66 20.16 -9.16
CA GLU A 184 2.13 21.13 -8.15
C GLU A 184 3.48 20.72 -7.53
N ASP A 185 3.96 19.49 -7.78
CA ASP A 185 5.22 18.91 -7.30
C ASP A 185 6.31 18.92 -8.38
#